data_e8b2cd1208b2b0609812cad5394051c0
#
_entry.id   e8b2cd1208b2b0609812cad5394051c0
#
_cell.length_a   1.000
_cell.length_b   1.000
_cell.length_c   1.000
_cell.angle_alpha   90.00
_cell.angle_beta   90.00
_cell.angle_gamma   90.00
#
_symmetry.space_group_name_H-M   'P 1'
#
loop_
_entity.id
_entity.type
_entity.pdbx_description
1 polymer ?
#
loop_
_entity_poly.entity_id
_entity_poly.type
_entity_poly.pdbx_seq_one_letter_code
_entity_poly.pdbx_strand_id
1 'polypeptide(L)'
;MEFTTDIKEVCNSEYLVVAVPSIFMRSTMETAKDYIKDQILIDLAKGVEKDSLYTMSEIIRDVLGNQAKIVALSGPTHAEEVVRDMPSTIVSACDDLEVAEKVQNLFQDTCMRVYTNIDVRGVELCGALKNIIAFCAGIIAELNLGDNTF
;
A
#
# COMPACT_ATOMS: atom_id res chain seq x y z
N MET A 1 -8.79 20.50 5.69
CA MET A 1 -7.90 19.43 6.17
C MET A 1 -7.53 19.80 7.58
N GLU A 2 -7.76 18.89 8.53
CA GLU A 2 -7.38 19.08 9.94
C GLU A 2 -6.13 18.27 10.23
N PHE A 3 -5.26 18.78 11.08
CA PHE A 3 -4.03 18.11 11.50
C PHE A 3 -4.11 17.83 12.99
N THR A 4 -3.83 16.59 13.39
CA THR A 4 -3.77 16.18 14.79
C THR A 4 -2.59 15.24 15.02
N THR A 5 -2.08 15.21 16.23
CA THR A 5 -1.12 14.21 16.71
C THR A 5 -1.78 13.13 17.58
N ASP A 6 -3.09 13.25 17.80
CA ASP A 6 -3.86 12.27 18.56
C ASP A 6 -4.36 11.14 17.64
N ILE A 7 -3.77 9.97 17.77
CA ILE A 7 -4.12 8.78 16.96
C ILE A 7 -5.59 8.37 17.16
N LYS A 8 -6.17 8.64 18.33
CA LYS A 8 -7.57 8.35 18.62
C LYS A 8 -8.51 9.17 17.73
N GLU A 9 -8.19 10.44 17.50
CA GLU A 9 -8.96 11.30 16.59
C GLU A 9 -8.88 10.80 15.15
N VAL A 10 -7.69 10.38 14.70
CA VAL A 10 -7.48 9.82 13.37
C VAL A 10 -8.33 8.55 13.16
N CYS A 11 -8.42 7.69 14.16
CA CYS A 11 -9.17 6.42 14.08
C CYS A 11 -10.71 6.59 14.09
N ASN A 12 -11.25 7.81 14.12
CA ASN A 12 -12.70 8.05 14.00
C ASN A 12 -13.23 8.07 12.56
N SER A 13 -12.41 7.74 11.58
CA SER A 13 -12.77 7.73 10.15
C SER A 13 -13.17 6.32 9.70
N GLU A 14 -14.00 6.20 8.66
CA GLU A 14 -14.38 4.92 8.05
C GLU A 14 -13.19 4.25 7.32
N TYR A 15 -12.35 5.07 6.71
CA TYR A 15 -11.14 4.65 6.00
C TYR A 15 -9.91 5.23 6.71
N LEU A 16 -8.92 4.40 6.93
CA LEU A 16 -7.64 4.78 7.53
C LEU A 16 -6.51 4.54 6.53
N VAL A 17 -5.95 5.62 6.02
CA VAL A 17 -4.79 5.52 5.12
C VAL A 17 -3.51 5.38 5.93
N VAL A 18 -2.84 4.24 5.78
CA VAL A 18 -1.58 3.91 6.46
C VAL A 18 -0.42 4.25 5.53
N ALA A 19 0.17 5.41 5.72
CA ALA A 19 1.26 5.93 4.89
C ALA A 19 2.56 6.13 5.68
N VAL A 20 2.79 5.29 6.69
CA VAL A 20 4.01 5.32 7.50
C VAL A 20 5.15 4.57 6.81
N PRO A 21 6.42 4.92 7.05
CA PRO A 21 7.54 4.11 6.60
C PRO A 21 7.44 2.68 7.15
N SER A 22 7.76 1.67 6.34
CA SER A 22 7.59 0.24 6.67
C SER A 22 8.22 -0.17 8.00
N ILE A 23 9.35 0.44 8.37
CA ILE A 23 10.05 0.19 9.64
C ILE A 23 9.24 0.58 10.88
N PHE A 24 8.23 1.46 10.74
CA PHE A 24 7.36 1.91 11.82
C PHE A 24 5.97 1.27 11.78
N MET A 25 5.70 0.40 10.81
CA MET A 25 4.37 -0.20 10.63
C MET A 25 3.89 -0.87 11.92
N ARG A 26 4.66 -1.80 12.47
CA ARG A 26 4.30 -2.55 13.67
C ARG A 26 4.02 -1.63 14.86
N SER A 27 4.95 -0.75 15.20
CA SER A 27 4.81 0.14 16.35
C SER A 27 3.63 1.11 16.21
N THR A 28 3.34 1.56 14.98
CA THR A 28 2.17 2.39 14.70
C THR A 28 0.88 1.61 14.92
N MET A 29 0.79 0.38 14.41
CA MET A 29 -0.39 -0.47 14.61
C MET A 29 -0.60 -0.84 16.08
N GLU A 30 0.48 -1.15 16.81
CA GLU A 30 0.41 -1.40 18.25
C GLU A 30 -0.14 -0.20 19.03
N THR A 31 0.22 1.02 18.62
CA THR A 31 -0.31 2.25 19.24
C THR A 31 -1.77 2.49 18.89
N ALA A 32 -2.20 2.12 17.67
CA ALA A 32 -3.54 2.38 17.16
C ALA A 32 -4.56 1.29 17.51
N LYS A 33 -4.12 0.08 17.85
CA LYS A 33 -4.97 -1.15 17.95
C LYS A 33 -6.22 -0.99 18.80
N ASP A 34 -6.14 -0.26 19.90
CA ASP A 34 -7.29 -0.11 20.81
C ASP A 34 -8.37 0.84 20.25
N TYR A 35 -8.06 1.59 19.21
CA TYR A 35 -8.95 2.55 18.55
C TYR A 35 -9.45 2.07 17.20
N ILE A 36 -8.77 1.09 16.57
CA ILE A 36 -9.19 0.47 15.31
C ILE A 36 -10.23 -0.62 15.60
N LYS A 37 -11.36 -0.58 14.89
CA LYS A 37 -12.49 -1.52 15.03
C LYS A 37 -12.87 -2.11 13.68
N ASP A 38 -13.80 -1.47 12.96
CA ASP A 38 -14.37 -1.96 11.72
C ASP A 38 -13.90 -1.17 10.47
N GLN A 39 -12.97 -0.26 10.68
CA GLN A 39 -12.43 0.58 9.61
C GLN A 39 -11.75 -0.26 8.51
N ILE A 40 -11.75 0.27 7.29
CA ILE A 40 -10.92 -0.25 6.21
C ILE A 40 -9.57 0.44 6.27
N LEU A 41 -8.50 -0.35 6.48
CA LEU A 41 -7.14 0.14 6.45
C LEU A 41 -6.61 0.07 5.01
N ILE A 42 -6.21 1.21 4.47
CA ILE A 42 -5.61 1.33 3.14
C ILE A 42 -4.11 1.48 3.32
N ASP A 43 -3.37 0.40 3.12
CA ASP A 43 -1.92 0.40 3.25
C ASP A 43 -1.24 0.88 1.97
N LEU A 44 -0.42 1.92 2.09
CA LEU A 44 0.40 2.47 1.01
C LEU A 44 1.89 2.13 1.19
N ALA A 45 2.28 1.57 2.33
CA ALA A 45 3.67 1.30 2.63
C ALA A 45 4.21 0.14 1.77
N LYS A 46 5.48 0.24 1.42
CA LYS A 46 6.16 -0.77 0.61
C LYS A 46 7.34 -1.31 1.39
N GLY A 47 7.41 -2.62 1.54
CA GLY A 47 8.52 -3.25 2.23
C GLY A 47 8.16 -4.60 2.82
N VAL A 48 9.16 -5.16 3.50
CA VAL A 48 9.08 -6.43 4.24
C VAL A 48 9.76 -6.21 5.58
N GLU A 49 9.17 -6.69 6.67
CA GLU A 49 9.76 -6.60 8.00
C GLU A 49 11.00 -7.50 8.10
N LYS A 50 12.08 -6.98 8.68
CA LYS A 50 13.40 -7.63 8.63
C LYS A 50 13.43 -9.00 9.31
N ASP A 51 12.80 -9.13 10.48
CA ASP A 51 12.95 -10.32 11.31
C ASP A 51 11.90 -11.39 11.01
N SER A 52 10.64 -10.98 10.82
CA SER A 52 9.51 -11.87 10.52
C SER A 52 9.38 -12.22 9.03
N LEU A 53 9.96 -11.39 8.15
CA LEU A 53 9.74 -11.40 6.69
C LEU A 53 8.27 -11.17 6.30
N TYR A 54 7.47 -10.60 7.20
CA TYR A 54 6.08 -10.25 6.94
C TYR A 54 5.98 -9.06 5.99
N THR A 55 5.01 -9.13 5.09
CA THR A 55 4.54 -7.96 4.32
C THR A 55 3.79 -7.00 5.25
N MET A 56 3.47 -5.82 4.78
CA MET A 56 2.82 -4.80 5.61
C MET A 56 1.43 -5.25 6.08
N SER A 57 0.63 -5.87 5.20
CA SER A 57 -0.67 -6.43 5.58
C SER A 57 -0.56 -7.58 6.58
N GLU A 58 0.47 -8.42 6.47
CA GLU A 58 0.75 -9.48 7.43
C GLU A 58 1.10 -8.91 8.81
N ILE A 59 1.89 -7.82 8.89
CA ILE A 59 2.16 -7.11 10.15
C ILE A 59 0.88 -6.54 10.76
N ILE A 60 0.05 -5.89 9.94
CA ILE A 60 -1.22 -5.32 10.41
C ILE A 60 -2.12 -6.43 10.98
N ARG A 61 -2.23 -7.58 10.31
CA ARG A 61 -3.00 -8.73 10.79
C ARG A 61 -2.42 -9.35 12.06
N ASP A 62 -1.11 -9.42 12.18
CA ASP A 62 -0.44 -9.94 13.38
C ASP A 62 -0.77 -9.09 14.62
N VAL A 63 -0.90 -7.77 14.45
CA VAL A 63 -1.20 -6.83 15.55
C VAL A 63 -2.70 -6.71 15.83
N LEU A 64 -3.54 -6.61 14.78
CA LEU A 64 -4.97 -6.30 14.90
C LEU A 64 -5.88 -7.55 14.87
N GLY A 65 -5.35 -8.68 14.41
CA GLY A 65 -6.12 -9.91 14.21
C GLY A 65 -6.64 -10.08 12.77
N ASN A 66 -7.09 -11.30 12.47
CA ASN A 66 -7.50 -11.70 11.12
C ASN A 66 -8.79 -11.04 10.61
N GLN A 67 -9.58 -10.43 11.49
CA GLN A 67 -10.80 -9.72 11.13
C GLN A 67 -10.56 -8.32 10.56
N ALA A 68 -9.33 -7.81 10.63
CA ALA A 68 -8.99 -6.49 10.10
C ALA A 68 -9.18 -6.44 8.57
N LYS A 69 -9.92 -5.44 8.09
CA LYS A 69 -10.12 -5.19 6.66
C LYS A 69 -8.94 -4.38 6.14
N ILE A 70 -8.05 -5.04 5.41
CA ILE A 70 -6.80 -4.43 4.94
C ILE A 70 -6.78 -4.47 3.43
N VAL A 71 -6.56 -3.32 2.82
CA VAL A 71 -6.37 -3.15 1.38
C VAL A 71 -4.95 -2.68 1.13
N ALA A 72 -4.15 -3.46 0.43
CA ALA A 72 -2.87 -3.02 -0.07
C ALA A 72 -3.10 -2.21 -1.36
N LEU A 73 -2.81 -0.91 -1.32
CA LEU A 73 -2.94 -0.02 -2.47
C LEU A 73 -1.55 0.28 -3.04
N SER A 74 -1.22 -0.32 -4.17
CA SER A 74 0.12 -0.28 -4.73
C SER A 74 0.12 -0.01 -6.23
N GLY A 75 1.17 0.65 -6.72
CA GLY A 75 1.39 0.95 -8.14
C GLY A 75 2.48 2.00 -8.33
N PRO A 76 2.74 2.41 -9.58
CA PRO A 76 3.62 3.51 -9.92
C PRO A 76 2.94 4.84 -9.58
N THR A 77 3.15 5.33 -8.36
CA THR A 77 2.57 6.57 -7.83
C THR A 77 3.68 7.53 -7.42
N HIS A 78 4.33 8.14 -8.40
CA HIS A 78 5.32 9.18 -8.14
C HIS A 78 4.60 10.44 -7.65
N ALA A 79 4.95 10.96 -6.48
CA ALA A 79 4.20 12.03 -5.81
C ALA A 79 4.07 13.29 -6.68
N GLU A 80 5.13 13.66 -7.39
CA GLU A 80 5.16 14.82 -8.27
C GLU A 80 4.22 14.69 -9.48
N GLU A 81 3.96 13.49 -9.95
CA GLU A 81 3.04 13.22 -11.05
C GLU A 81 1.60 13.19 -10.54
N VAL A 82 1.36 12.55 -9.41
CA VAL A 82 0.03 12.48 -8.78
C VAL A 82 -0.49 13.88 -8.43
N VAL A 83 0.35 14.75 -7.87
CA VAL A 83 -0.01 16.15 -7.55
C VAL A 83 -0.36 16.97 -8.79
N ARG A 84 0.14 16.58 -9.97
CA ARG A 84 -0.16 17.22 -11.25
C ARG A 84 -1.32 16.58 -12.00
N ASP A 85 -2.09 15.72 -11.34
CA ASP A 85 -3.19 14.95 -11.94
C ASP A 85 -2.79 14.15 -13.18
N MET A 86 -1.55 13.65 -13.22
CA MET A 86 -1.11 12.80 -14.32
C MET A 86 -1.75 11.40 -14.19
N PRO A 87 -2.25 10.82 -15.30
CA PRO A 87 -2.87 9.51 -15.27
C PRO A 87 -1.93 8.46 -14.69
N SER A 88 -2.38 7.77 -13.65
CA SER A 88 -1.64 6.72 -12.97
C SER A 88 -2.48 5.47 -12.82
N THR A 89 -1.84 4.30 -12.84
CA THR A 89 -2.51 3.02 -12.65
C THR A 89 -2.06 2.40 -11.34
N ILE A 90 -3.02 2.02 -10.49
CA ILE A 90 -2.76 1.39 -9.20
C ILE A 90 -3.64 0.15 -9.01
N VAL A 91 -3.26 -0.69 -8.06
CA VAL A 91 -4.00 -1.90 -7.69
C VAL A 91 -4.49 -1.77 -6.26
N SER A 92 -5.77 -2.01 -6.05
CA SER A 92 -6.43 -2.19 -4.77
C SER A 92 -6.54 -3.69 -4.49
N ALA A 93 -5.72 -4.22 -3.60
CA ALA A 93 -5.67 -5.65 -3.32
C ALA A 93 -6.21 -5.97 -1.92
N CYS A 94 -7.19 -6.88 -1.85
CA CYS A 94 -7.77 -7.38 -0.62
C CYS A 94 -8.26 -8.81 -0.83
N ASP A 95 -8.17 -9.67 0.19
CA ASP A 95 -8.72 -11.04 0.13
C ASP A 95 -10.26 -11.02 -0.06
N ASP A 96 -10.92 -9.94 0.38
CA ASP A 96 -12.33 -9.65 0.12
C ASP A 96 -12.44 -8.65 -1.03
N LEU A 97 -12.94 -9.13 -2.18
CA LEU A 97 -13.09 -8.33 -3.40
C LEU A 97 -14.04 -7.14 -3.21
N GLU A 98 -15.11 -7.29 -2.41
CA GLU A 98 -16.04 -6.18 -2.14
C GLU A 98 -15.35 -5.02 -1.39
N VAL A 99 -14.42 -5.36 -0.50
CA VAL A 99 -13.61 -4.35 0.21
C VAL A 99 -12.63 -3.68 -0.74
N ALA A 100 -11.99 -4.45 -1.64
CA ALA A 100 -11.11 -3.89 -2.67
C ALA A 100 -11.86 -2.92 -3.61
N GLU A 101 -13.09 -3.29 -4.02
CA GLU A 101 -13.96 -2.45 -4.87
C GLU A 101 -14.42 -1.17 -4.15
N LYS A 102 -14.70 -1.22 -2.84
CA LYS A 102 -15.01 -0.01 -2.07
C LYS A 102 -13.86 0.99 -2.13
N VAL A 103 -12.62 0.53 -1.98
CA VAL A 103 -11.44 1.40 -2.09
C VAL A 103 -11.24 1.88 -3.53
N GLN A 104 -11.43 1.01 -4.53
CA GLN A 104 -11.41 1.41 -5.95
C GLN A 104 -12.37 2.59 -6.22
N ASN A 105 -13.58 2.50 -5.68
CA ASN A 105 -14.62 3.52 -5.87
C ASN A 105 -14.27 4.90 -5.30
N LEU A 106 -13.37 4.98 -4.31
CA LEU A 106 -12.89 6.27 -3.79
C LEU A 106 -12.13 7.09 -4.84
N PHE A 107 -11.65 6.45 -5.90
CA PHE A 107 -10.81 7.07 -6.93
C PHE A 107 -11.54 7.30 -8.27
N GLN A 108 -12.86 7.03 -8.36
CA GLN A 108 -13.60 7.08 -9.63
C GLN A 108 -13.54 8.44 -10.33
N ASP A 109 -13.52 9.53 -9.57
CA ASP A 109 -13.49 10.90 -10.10
C ASP A 109 -12.09 11.51 -10.13
N THR A 110 -11.05 10.66 -10.12
CA THR A 110 -9.66 11.09 -10.15
C THR A 110 -8.94 10.66 -11.42
N CYS A 111 -7.73 11.15 -11.65
CA CYS A 111 -6.86 10.69 -12.74
C CYS A 111 -6.30 9.26 -12.52
N MET A 112 -6.57 8.63 -11.39
CA MET A 112 -6.07 7.32 -11.05
C MET A 112 -6.98 6.21 -11.56
N ARG A 113 -6.42 5.30 -12.36
CA ARG A 113 -7.10 4.07 -12.76
C ARG A 113 -6.77 2.95 -11.77
N VAL A 114 -7.76 2.55 -10.99
CA VAL A 114 -7.61 1.52 -9.96
C VAL A 114 -8.16 0.18 -10.47
N TYR A 115 -7.34 -0.88 -10.38
CA TYR A 115 -7.73 -2.27 -10.61
C TYR A 115 -7.85 -2.99 -9.27
N THR A 116 -8.74 -3.97 -9.19
CA THR A 116 -8.87 -4.83 -8.01
C THR A 116 -8.10 -6.13 -8.18
N ASN A 117 -7.60 -6.70 -7.09
CA ASN A 117 -6.92 -8.00 -7.05
C ASN A 117 -7.17 -8.68 -5.69
N ILE A 118 -7.18 -10.01 -5.67
CA ILE A 118 -7.28 -10.80 -4.43
C ILE A 118 -5.92 -11.29 -3.93
N ASP A 119 -4.87 -11.23 -4.74
CA ASP A 119 -3.51 -11.60 -4.35
C ASP A 119 -2.80 -10.42 -3.65
N VAL A 120 -3.18 -10.18 -2.41
CA VAL A 120 -2.60 -9.11 -1.57
C VAL A 120 -1.09 -9.26 -1.47
N ARG A 121 -0.63 -10.49 -1.15
CA ARG A 121 0.80 -10.77 -0.94
C ARG A 121 1.63 -10.54 -2.20
N GLY A 122 1.14 -10.99 -3.37
CA GLY A 122 1.80 -10.77 -4.65
C GLY A 122 1.95 -9.28 -4.97
N VAL A 123 0.89 -8.50 -4.75
CA VAL A 123 0.90 -7.04 -4.97
C VAL A 123 1.89 -6.34 -4.04
N GLU A 124 1.94 -6.69 -2.76
CA GLU A 124 2.89 -6.13 -1.80
C GLU A 124 4.35 -6.50 -2.12
N LEU A 125 4.62 -7.76 -2.46
CA LEU A 125 5.96 -8.22 -2.82
C LEU A 125 6.46 -7.54 -4.10
N CYS A 126 5.63 -7.41 -5.12
CA CYS A 126 5.97 -6.65 -6.32
C CYS A 126 6.35 -5.20 -5.99
N GLY A 127 5.58 -4.56 -5.09
CA GLY A 127 5.88 -3.22 -4.60
C GLY A 127 7.21 -3.12 -3.84
N ALA A 128 7.51 -4.10 -3.00
CA ALA A 128 8.75 -4.16 -2.20
C ALA A 128 10.00 -4.41 -3.06
N LEU A 129 9.87 -5.26 -4.10
CA LEU A 129 10.99 -5.70 -4.95
C LEU A 129 11.26 -4.79 -6.14
N LYS A 130 10.42 -3.79 -6.43
CA LYS A 130 10.54 -2.93 -7.60
C LYS A 130 11.92 -2.30 -7.80
N ASN A 131 12.61 -1.96 -6.69
CA ASN A 131 13.92 -1.31 -6.76
C ASN A 131 15.01 -2.26 -7.28
N ILE A 132 14.89 -3.57 -7.06
CA ILE A 132 15.80 -4.59 -7.60
C ILE A 132 15.65 -4.63 -9.12
N ILE A 133 14.42 -4.65 -9.61
CA ILE A 133 14.11 -4.62 -11.04
C ILE A 133 14.65 -3.33 -11.69
N ALA A 134 14.41 -2.17 -11.05
CA ALA A 134 14.92 -0.89 -11.53
C ALA A 134 16.47 -0.85 -11.59
N PHE A 135 17.13 -1.45 -10.59
CA PHE A 135 18.60 -1.56 -10.59
C PHE A 135 19.11 -2.44 -11.74
N CYS A 136 18.49 -3.61 -11.96
CA CYS A 136 18.84 -4.48 -13.08
C CYS A 136 18.61 -3.79 -14.43
N ALA A 137 17.47 -3.11 -14.60
CA ALA A 137 17.16 -2.37 -15.80
C ALA A 137 18.20 -1.26 -16.08
N GLY A 138 18.66 -0.56 -15.04
CA GLY A 138 19.73 0.44 -15.16
C GLY A 138 21.05 -0.15 -15.65
N ILE A 139 21.43 -1.34 -15.16
CA ILE A 139 22.64 -2.05 -15.64
C ILE A 139 22.48 -2.46 -17.10
N ILE A 140 21.33 -3.02 -17.48
CA ILE A 140 21.05 -3.48 -18.85
C ILE A 140 21.14 -2.28 -19.82
N ALA A 141 20.55 -1.14 -19.45
CA ALA A 141 20.58 0.08 -20.24
C ALA A 141 22.02 0.59 -20.45
N GLU A 142 22.83 0.66 -19.40
CA GLU A 142 24.22 1.13 -19.46
C GLU A 142 25.11 0.22 -20.30
N LEU A 143 24.89 -1.10 -20.22
CA LEU A 143 25.63 -2.09 -21.00
C LEU A 143 25.15 -2.23 -22.45
N ASN A 144 24.10 -1.52 -22.86
CA ASN A 144 23.51 -1.57 -24.20
C ASN A 144 23.17 -3.00 -24.67
N LEU A 145 22.60 -3.83 -23.78
CA LEU A 145 22.32 -5.24 -24.07
C LEU A 145 21.09 -5.47 -24.96
N GLY A 146 20.40 -4.41 -25.39
CA GLY A 146 19.26 -4.45 -26.29
C GLY A 146 17.94 -4.81 -25.61
N ASP A 147 16.83 -4.59 -26.33
CA ASP A 147 15.46 -4.66 -25.82
C ASP A 147 15.03 -6.07 -25.36
N ASN A 148 15.64 -7.13 -25.94
CA ASN A 148 15.31 -8.50 -25.53
C ASN A 148 15.86 -8.89 -24.14
N THR A 149 16.69 -8.05 -23.54
CA THR A 149 17.27 -8.28 -22.22
C THR A 149 16.49 -7.51 -21.11
N PHE A 150 15.66 -6.53 -21.50
CA PHE A 150 14.73 -5.83 -20.64
C PHE A 150 13.48 -6.70 -20.43
#